data_d665af8a7d3e70673f8963d8b27d76bc
#
_entry.id   d665af8a7d3e70673f8963d8b27d76bc
#
_cell.length_a   1.000
_cell.length_b   1.000
_cell.length_c   1.000
_cell.angle_alpha   90.00
_cell.angle_beta   90.00
_cell.angle_gamma   90.00
#
_symmetry.space_group_name_H-M   'P 1'
#
loop_
_entity.id
_entity.type
_entity.pdbx_description
1 polymer ?
#
loop_
_entity_poly.entity_id
_entity_poly.type
_entity_poly.pdbx_seq_one_letter_code
_entity_poly.pdbx_strand_id
1 'polypeptide(L)'
;MAALILFNKPYGVLSQFTDRGSAGSARATLSDFIHLPGVYPAGRLDRDSEGLLLLTDDGRLQARIAHPRFKMPKTYLVQVEGEPARASLGVLRAGVHLQEGVTRPAEVETIAEPALWPRDPPVRFRKSVADSWLRLVIREGRNRQVRRMTAAVGHPTLRLVRWSIGDWTIEGLKPGEWRQVPV
;
A
#
# COMPACT_ATOMS: atom_id res chain seq x y z
N MET A 1 9.20 10.70 24.56
CA MET A 1 9.36 9.45 23.77
C MET A 1 8.62 9.60 22.46
N ALA A 2 9.22 9.12 21.38
CA ALA A 2 8.59 9.16 20.07
C ALA A 2 7.37 8.24 20.02
N ALA A 3 6.29 8.70 19.38
CA ALA A 3 5.12 7.89 19.10
C ALA A 3 5.23 7.26 17.71
N LEU A 4 4.88 5.99 17.59
CA LEU A 4 4.70 5.34 16.31
C LEU A 4 3.31 4.70 16.27
N ILE A 5 2.55 5.12 15.27
CA ILE A 5 1.19 4.64 15.06
C ILE A 5 1.17 3.73 13.84
N LEU A 6 0.60 2.55 14.01
CA LEU A 6 0.26 1.63 12.93
C LEU A 6 -1.22 1.78 12.63
N PHE A 7 -1.55 2.23 11.44
CA PHE A 7 -2.93 2.46 11.01
C PHE A 7 -3.28 1.58 9.82
N ASN A 8 -4.40 0.87 9.91
CA ASN A 8 -4.95 0.15 8.78
C ASN A 8 -5.88 1.10 8.01
N LYS A 9 -5.32 1.77 7.02
CA LYS A 9 -6.02 2.77 6.22
C LYS A 9 -7.08 2.10 5.34
N PRO A 10 -8.36 2.47 5.46
CA PRO A 10 -9.40 1.96 4.57
C PRO A 10 -9.23 2.47 3.13
N TYR A 11 -9.85 1.78 2.21
CA TYR A 11 -10.04 2.28 0.85
C TYR A 11 -10.79 3.62 0.88
N GLY A 12 -10.37 4.54 0.03
CA GLY A 12 -11.06 5.83 -0.13
C GLY A 12 -10.61 6.92 0.84
N VAL A 13 -9.68 6.64 1.72
CA VAL A 13 -9.17 7.59 2.72
C VAL A 13 -7.85 8.19 2.24
N LEU A 14 -7.74 9.53 2.35
CA LEU A 14 -6.51 10.25 2.02
C LEU A 14 -5.45 10.07 3.11
N SER A 15 -4.18 9.99 2.71
CA SER A 15 -3.03 9.91 3.65
C SER A 15 -2.64 11.31 4.16
N GLN A 16 -3.63 12.06 4.61
CA GLN A 16 -3.44 13.40 5.16
C GLN A 16 -4.61 13.76 6.07
N PHE A 17 -4.43 14.76 6.91
CA PHE A 17 -5.44 15.17 7.89
C PHE A 17 -6.45 16.19 7.36
N THR A 18 -6.18 16.80 6.21
CA THR A 18 -7.05 17.82 5.61
C THR A 18 -7.35 17.45 4.16
N ASP A 19 -8.51 17.89 3.69
CA ASP A 19 -8.87 17.82 2.27
C ASP A 19 -9.11 19.24 1.75
N ARG A 20 -8.17 19.71 0.93
CA ARG A 20 -8.27 20.99 0.22
C ARG A 20 -8.63 20.82 -1.24
N GLY A 21 -9.19 19.66 -1.60
CA GLY A 21 -9.59 19.36 -2.97
C GLY A 21 -10.73 20.24 -3.47
N SER A 22 -11.14 19.99 -4.71
CA SER A 22 -12.17 20.76 -5.40
C SER A 22 -13.47 20.90 -4.61
N ALA A 23 -14.05 22.08 -4.67
CA ALA A 23 -15.33 22.39 -4.02
C ALA A 23 -16.42 21.37 -4.38
N GLY A 24 -17.06 20.79 -3.38
CA GLY A 24 -18.28 20.00 -3.55
C GLY A 24 -18.28 18.57 -3.06
N SER A 25 -17.14 17.96 -2.71
CA SER A 25 -17.13 16.64 -2.06
C SER A 25 -15.98 16.52 -1.07
N ALA A 26 -16.31 16.50 0.21
CA ALA A 26 -15.36 16.19 1.25
C ALA A 26 -14.96 14.70 1.13
N ARG A 27 -13.68 14.42 0.88
CA ARG A 27 -13.14 13.07 0.91
C ARG A 27 -12.73 12.72 2.34
N ALA A 28 -12.85 11.45 2.72
CA ALA A 28 -12.40 10.99 4.01
C ALA A 28 -10.89 11.20 4.17
N THR A 29 -10.48 11.61 5.35
CA THR A 29 -9.08 11.88 5.70
C THR A 29 -8.69 11.14 6.97
N LEU A 30 -7.41 11.23 7.34
CA LEU A 30 -6.91 10.67 8.60
C LEU A 30 -7.61 11.26 9.82
N SER A 31 -8.13 12.49 9.73
CA SER A 31 -8.85 13.15 10.83
C SER A 31 -10.12 12.40 11.24
N ASP A 32 -10.70 11.62 10.33
CA ASP A 32 -11.89 10.81 10.64
C ASP A 32 -11.58 9.61 11.52
N PHE A 33 -10.32 9.23 11.65
CA PHE A 33 -9.89 8.02 12.34
C PHE A 33 -8.90 8.25 13.47
N ILE A 34 -7.96 9.19 13.30
CA ILE A 34 -6.83 9.40 14.21
C ILE A 34 -6.97 10.78 14.85
N HIS A 35 -7.20 10.79 16.16
CA HIS A 35 -7.41 12.00 16.93
C HIS A 35 -6.22 12.32 17.87
N LEU A 36 -5.04 11.77 17.57
CA LEU A 36 -3.82 12.02 18.32
C LEU A 36 -3.07 13.20 17.68
N PRO A 37 -2.92 14.34 18.40
CA PRO A 37 -2.22 15.50 17.85
C PRO A 37 -0.73 15.25 17.69
N GLY A 38 -0.11 15.92 16.72
CA GLY A 38 1.33 15.94 16.55
C GLY A 38 1.92 14.78 15.76
N VAL A 39 1.11 13.79 15.36
CA VAL A 39 1.59 12.70 14.51
C VAL A 39 1.31 12.99 13.04
N TYR A 40 2.25 12.59 12.18
CA TYR A 40 2.16 12.80 10.74
C TYR A 40 2.55 11.53 9.98
N PRO A 41 2.01 11.33 8.77
CA PRO A 41 2.35 10.15 7.98
C PRO A 41 3.83 10.07 7.66
N ALA A 42 4.39 8.88 7.82
CA ALA A 42 5.72 8.53 7.33
C ALA A 42 5.54 7.87 5.96
N GLY A 43 5.63 8.65 4.90
CA GLY A 43 5.27 8.24 3.55
C GLY A 43 3.79 8.41 3.27
N ARG A 44 3.34 7.82 2.18
CA ARG A 44 1.96 7.93 1.72
C ARG A 44 1.45 6.57 1.26
N LEU A 45 0.15 6.41 1.34
CA LEU A 45 -0.56 5.29 0.74
C LEU A 45 -1.73 5.88 -0.06
N ASP A 46 -1.85 5.50 -1.32
CA ASP A 46 -2.84 6.10 -2.21
C ASP A 46 -4.27 5.96 -1.68
N ARG A 47 -5.15 6.88 -2.09
CA ARG A 47 -6.55 6.87 -1.67
C ARG A 47 -7.23 5.54 -2.01
N ASP A 48 -6.94 4.98 -3.18
CA ASP A 48 -7.51 3.72 -3.67
C ASP A 48 -6.73 2.47 -3.23
N SER A 49 -5.76 2.62 -2.33
CA SER A 49 -5.04 1.54 -1.69
C SER A 49 -5.43 1.40 -0.23
N GLU A 50 -5.25 0.20 0.31
CA GLU A 50 -5.61 -0.13 1.69
C GLU A 50 -4.38 -0.57 2.46
N GLY A 51 -4.48 -0.58 3.77
CA GLY A 51 -3.50 -1.24 4.63
C GLY A 51 -2.61 -0.29 5.42
N LEU A 52 -1.38 -0.72 5.66
CA LEU A 52 -0.50 -0.09 6.63
C LEU A 52 -0.05 1.31 6.19
N LEU A 53 -0.37 2.28 7.02
CA LEU A 53 0.21 3.62 7.01
C LEU A 53 0.81 3.85 8.39
N LEU A 54 2.09 4.23 8.42
CA LEU A 54 2.78 4.58 9.65
C LEU A 54 2.70 6.08 9.88
N LEU A 55 2.46 6.48 11.13
CA LEU A 55 2.48 7.89 11.53
C LEU A 55 3.37 8.03 12.76
N THR A 56 4.06 9.15 12.86
CA THR A 56 4.95 9.44 13.98
C THR A 56 5.06 10.94 14.23
N ASP A 57 5.43 11.29 15.45
CA ASP A 57 5.81 12.65 15.83
C ASP A 57 7.32 12.89 15.74
N ASP A 58 8.10 11.86 15.39
CA ASP A 58 9.56 11.92 15.29
C ASP A 58 10.00 12.05 13.83
N GLY A 59 10.58 13.20 13.48
CA GLY A 59 11.04 13.47 12.12
C GLY A 59 12.18 12.57 11.65
N ARG A 60 13.02 12.07 12.54
CA ARG A 60 14.09 11.12 12.17
C ARG A 60 13.52 9.76 11.83
N LEU A 61 12.57 9.29 12.62
CA LEU A 61 11.88 8.02 12.35
C LEU A 61 11.08 8.13 11.06
N GLN A 62 10.39 9.24 10.84
CA GLN A 62 9.67 9.52 9.60
C GLN A 62 10.59 9.41 8.38
N ALA A 63 11.77 10.00 8.45
CA ALA A 63 12.76 9.93 7.38
C ALA A 63 13.27 8.51 7.14
N ARG A 64 13.54 7.75 8.21
CA ARG A 64 13.99 6.35 8.10
C ARG A 64 12.96 5.47 7.41
N ILE A 65 11.69 5.71 7.67
CA ILE A 65 10.60 4.94 7.09
C ILE A 65 10.37 5.34 5.62
N ALA A 66 10.34 6.63 5.35
CA ALA A 66 9.86 7.17 4.07
C ALA A 66 10.97 7.42 3.05
N HIS A 67 12.20 7.71 3.49
CA HIS A 67 13.26 8.11 2.58
C HIS A 67 13.80 6.93 1.77
N PRO A 68 13.90 7.07 0.43
CA PRO A 68 14.31 5.96 -0.46
C PRO A 68 15.68 5.35 -0.13
N ARG A 69 16.61 6.12 0.43
CA ARG A 69 17.96 5.64 0.74
C ARG A 69 17.99 4.50 1.77
N PHE A 70 16.98 4.41 2.64
CA PHE A 70 16.91 3.36 3.67
C PHE A 70 16.35 2.03 3.16
N LYS A 71 15.76 2.01 1.96
CA LYS A 71 15.32 0.79 1.25
C LYS A 71 14.50 -0.16 2.11
N MET A 72 13.68 0.38 3.00
CA MET A 72 12.85 -0.43 3.88
C MET A 72 11.87 -1.27 3.06
N PRO A 73 11.80 -2.60 3.28
CA PRO A 73 10.92 -3.46 2.48
C PRO A 73 9.45 -3.18 2.78
N LYS A 74 8.66 -3.13 1.73
CA LYS A 74 7.20 -2.98 1.82
C LYS A 74 6.55 -4.19 1.17
N THR A 75 5.71 -4.88 1.92
CA THR A 75 5.01 -6.06 1.46
C THR A 75 3.57 -5.71 1.11
N TYR A 76 3.16 -6.08 -0.09
CA TYR A 76 1.82 -5.85 -0.61
C TYR A 76 1.12 -7.17 -0.91
N LEU A 77 -0.17 -7.22 -0.62
CA LEU A 77 -1.08 -8.25 -1.12
C LEU A 77 -1.85 -7.62 -2.27
N VAL A 78 -1.73 -8.20 -3.46
CA VAL A 78 -2.20 -7.58 -4.68
C VAL A 78 -3.12 -8.53 -5.41
N GLN A 79 -4.36 -8.11 -5.61
CA GLN A 79 -5.30 -8.81 -6.49
C GLN A 79 -5.18 -8.21 -7.88
N VAL A 80 -4.92 -9.06 -8.87
CA VAL A 80 -4.73 -8.66 -10.26
C VAL A 80 -5.69 -9.39 -11.18
N GLU A 81 -5.97 -8.78 -12.34
CA GLU A 81 -6.69 -9.46 -13.41
C GLU A 81 -5.83 -10.55 -14.04
N GLY A 82 -6.44 -11.67 -14.35
CA GLY A 82 -5.80 -12.77 -15.05
C GLY A 82 -4.97 -13.66 -14.15
N GLU A 83 -4.26 -14.59 -14.76
CA GLU A 83 -3.36 -15.51 -14.08
C GLU A 83 -1.94 -15.27 -14.60
N PRO A 84 -1.08 -14.57 -13.84
CA PRO A 84 0.27 -14.26 -14.30
C PRO A 84 1.07 -15.52 -14.62
N ALA A 85 1.62 -15.57 -15.83
CA ALA A 85 2.52 -16.64 -16.23
C ALA A 85 3.87 -16.49 -15.54
N ARG A 86 4.64 -17.58 -15.53
CA ARG A 86 6.00 -17.57 -14.95
C ARG A 86 6.87 -16.47 -15.55
N ALA A 87 6.74 -16.20 -16.85
CA ALA A 87 7.50 -15.14 -17.51
C ALA A 87 7.14 -13.76 -16.99
N SER A 88 5.85 -13.49 -16.74
CA SER A 88 5.39 -12.22 -16.17
C SER A 88 5.92 -12.01 -14.74
N LEU A 89 5.89 -13.06 -13.92
CA LEU A 89 6.47 -13.02 -12.58
C LEU A 89 7.99 -12.78 -12.65
N GLY A 90 8.67 -13.38 -13.61
CA GLY A 90 10.10 -13.17 -13.86
C GLY A 90 10.44 -11.72 -14.17
N VAL A 91 9.61 -11.05 -14.96
CA VAL A 91 9.80 -9.62 -15.27
C VAL A 91 9.63 -8.77 -14.02
N LEU A 92 8.61 -9.05 -13.21
CA LEU A 92 8.41 -8.33 -11.95
C LEU A 92 9.62 -8.49 -11.02
N ARG A 93 10.21 -9.70 -10.94
CA ARG A 93 11.37 -9.98 -10.10
C ARG A 93 12.65 -9.31 -10.60
N ALA A 94 12.86 -9.29 -11.90
CA ALA A 94 14.06 -8.71 -12.50
C ALA A 94 14.06 -7.20 -12.55
N GLY A 95 12.89 -6.60 -12.71
CA GLY A 95 12.72 -5.17 -12.87
C GLY A 95 11.89 -4.84 -14.09
N VAL A 96 10.98 -3.89 -13.93
CA VAL A 96 10.03 -3.47 -14.95
C VAL A 96 10.47 -2.12 -15.51
N HIS A 97 10.43 -1.97 -16.84
CA HIS A 97 10.69 -0.69 -17.49
C HIS A 97 9.47 0.21 -17.34
N LEU A 98 9.60 1.24 -16.49
CA LEU A 98 8.63 2.31 -16.35
C LEU A 98 9.16 3.58 -17.01
N GLN A 99 8.32 4.60 -17.12
CA GLN A 99 8.68 5.86 -17.77
C GLN A 99 9.94 6.50 -17.16
N GLU A 100 10.08 6.47 -15.85
CA GLU A 100 11.22 7.05 -15.13
C GLU A 100 12.42 6.10 -14.99
N GLY A 101 12.36 4.91 -15.58
CA GLY A 101 13.44 3.93 -15.57
C GLY A 101 13.02 2.58 -15.04
N VAL A 102 13.97 1.65 -15.02
CA VAL A 102 13.75 0.26 -14.58
C VAL A 102 13.56 0.24 -13.06
N THR A 103 12.55 -0.52 -12.60
CA THR A 103 12.35 -0.74 -11.17
C THR A 103 13.44 -1.65 -10.61
N ARG A 104 13.69 -1.54 -9.31
CA ARG A 104 14.59 -2.47 -8.62
C ARG A 104 14.00 -3.87 -8.63
N PRO A 105 14.85 -4.91 -8.50
CA PRO A 105 14.35 -6.26 -8.31
C PRO A 105 13.35 -6.36 -7.17
N ALA A 106 12.28 -7.10 -7.39
CA ALA A 106 11.22 -7.33 -6.41
C ALA A 106 11.12 -8.81 -6.08
N GLU A 107 10.57 -9.12 -4.91
CA GLU A 107 10.12 -10.46 -4.60
C GLU A 107 8.65 -10.55 -4.97
N VAL A 108 8.26 -11.61 -5.66
CA VAL A 108 6.86 -11.84 -6.01
C VAL A 108 6.56 -13.32 -6.03
N GLU A 109 5.39 -13.68 -5.52
CA GLU A 109 4.87 -15.05 -5.58
C GLU A 109 3.36 -15.01 -5.73
N THR A 110 2.81 -16.00 -6.43
CA THR A 110 1.37 -16.23 -6.47
C THR A 110 0.95 -16.89 -5.16
N ILE A 111 -0.13 -16.39 -4.56
CA ILE A 111 -0.66 -16.90 -3.31
C ILE A 111 -2.13 -17.23 -3.47
N ALA A 112 -2.68 -18.03 -2.57
CA ALA A 112 -4.12 -18.20 -2.43
C ALA A 112 -4.75 -16.90 -1.94
N GLU A 113 -6.04 -16.71 -2.19
CA GLU A 113 -6.75 -15.52 -1.71
C GLU A 113 -6.55 -15.38 -0.20
N PRO A 114 -5.96 -14.26 0.26
CA PRO A 114 -5.74 -14.06 1.68
C PRO A 114 -7.03 -13.77 2.43
N ALA A 115 -7.07 -14.12 3.72
CA ALA A 115 -8.19 -13.82 4.60
C ALA A 115 -8.15 -12.33 4.97
N LEU A 116 -8.71 -11.49 4.12
CA LEU A 116 -8.83 -10.05 4.34
C LEU A 116 -10.29 -9.67 4.59
N TRP A 117 -10.47 -8.48 5.17
CA TRP A 117 -11.78 -7.85 5.29
C TRP A 117 -12.36 -7.59 3.89
N PRO A 118 -13.70 -7.56 3.74
CA PRO A 118 -14.33 -7.14 2.49
C PRO A 118 -13.99 -5.67 2.21
N ARG A 119 -13.62 -5.35 0.97
CA ARG A 119 -13.42 -3.96 0.60
C ARG A 119 -14.76 -3.24 0.50
N ASP A 120 -14.82 -2.02 0.96
CA ASP A 120 -15.97 -1.14 0.81
C ASP A 120 -15.53 0.17 0.12
N PRO A 121 -15.97 0.45 -1.11
CA PRO A 121 -16.88 -0.34 -1.96
C PRO A 121 -16.25 -1.65 -2.46
N PRO A 122 -17.07 -2.64 -2.84
CA PRO A 122 -16.56 -3.92 -3.35
C PRO A 122 -15.70 -3.75 -4.60
N VAL A 123 -14.77 -4.69 -4.80
CA VAL A 123 -13.94 -4.73 -6.00
C VAL A 123 -14.83 -5.02 -7.22
N ARG A 124 -14.61 -4.28 -8.31
CA ARG A 124 -15.30 -4.53 -9.58
C ARG A 124 -14.56 -5.58 -10.36
N PHE A 125 -15.27 -6.62 -10.77
CA PHE A 125 -14.73 -7.70 -11.59
C PHE A 125 -15.33 -7.66 -12.99
N ARG A 126 -14.50 -7.98 -13.99
CA ARG A 126 -15.00 -8.36 -15.30
C ARG A 126 -15.37 -9.85 -15.26
N LYS A 127 -16.64 -10.20 -15.53
CA LYS A 127 -17.16 -11.56 -15.37
C LYS A 127 -16.41 -12.63 -16.18
N SER A 128 -15.78 -12.24 -17.29
CA SER A 128 -15.07 -13.13 -18.20
C SER A 128 -13.57 -13.22 -17.92
N VAL A 129 -13.05 -12.54 -16.91
CA VAL A 129 -11.62 -12.48 -16.63
C VAL A 129 -11.36 -13.07 -15.26
N ALA A 130 -10.48 -14.07 -15.20
CA ALA A 130 -10.01 -14.63 -13.93
C ALA A 130 -9.20 -13.58 -13.16
N ASP A 131 -9.07 -13.78 -11.88
CA ASP A 131 -8.20 -12.96 -11.03
C ASP A 131 -7.22 -13.86 -10.27
N SER A 132 -6.15 -13.23 -9.76
CA SER A 132 -5.13 -13.91 -8.98
C SER A 132 -4.65 -13.00 -7.85
N TRP A 133 -4.10 -13.60 -6.82
CA TRP A 133 -3.46 -12.88 -5.73
C TRP A 133 -1.96 -13.07 -5.76
N LEU A 134 -1.23 -11.97 -5.55
CA LEU A 134 0.22 -11.94 -5.46
C LEU A 134 0.64 -11.38 -4.11
N ARG A 135 1.73 -11.92 -3.57
CA ARG A 135 2.50 -11.27 -2.51
C ARG A 135 3.72 -10.64 -3.18
N LEU A 136 3.87 -9.33 -3.03
CA LEU A 136 4.90 -8.57 -3.71
C LEU A 136 5.66 -7.70 -2.70
N VAL A 137 7.00 -7.79 -2.72
CA VAL A 137 7.85 -7.01 -1.82
C VAL A 137 8.76 -6.12 -2.65
N ILE A 138 8.74 -4.82 -2.37
CA ILE A 138 9.61 -3.83 -3.00
C ILE A 138 10.36 -3.03 -1.93
N ARG A 139 11.52 -2.47 -2.31
CA ARG A 139 12.37 -1.66 -1.44
C ARG A 139 12.49 -0.21 -1.94
N GLU A 140 11.52 0.23 -2.69
CA GLU A 140 11.41 1.59 -3.22
C GLU A 140 9.95 2.01 -3.15
N GLY A 141 9.66 3.24 -3.48
CA GLY A 141 8.31 3.76 -3.35
C GLY A 141 8.00 4.83 -4.39
N ARG A 142 8.13 4.49 -5.67
CA ARG A 142 7.73 5.40 -6.75
C ARG A 142 6.21 5.54 -6.76
N ASN A 143 5.75 6.70 -7.26
CA ASN A 143 4.32 6.98 -7.35
C ASN A 143 3.57 5.85 -8.07
N ARG A 144 2.59 5.25 -7.38
CA ARG A 144 1.72 4.17 -7.89
C ARG A 144 2.51 2.99 -8.49
N GLN A 145 3.66 2.69 -7.92
CA GLN A 145 4.61 1.76 -8.51
C GLN A 145 4.05 0.35 -8.71
N VAL A 146 3.45 -0.24 -7.68
CA VAL A 146 2.93 -1.61 -7.79
C VAL A 146 1.88 -1.71 -8.88
N ARG A 147 0.97 -0.74 -8.96
CA ARG A 147 -0.08 -0.70 -10.00
C ARG A 147 0.49 -0.61 -11.40
N ARG A 148 1.52 0.21 -11.57
CA ARG A 148 2.18 0.34 -12.88
C ARG A 148 2.99 -0.88 -13.25
N MET A 149 3.62 -1.54 -12.28
CA MET A 149 4.38 -2.76 -12.50
C MET A 149 3.47 -3.90 -12.99
N THR A 150 2.36 -4.14 -12.29
CA THR A 150 1.44 -5.22 -12.67
C THR A 150 0.75 -4.94 -14.00
N ALA A 151 0.38 -3.69 -14.26
CA ALA A 151 -0.20 -3.30 -15.55
C ALA A 151 0.78 -3.51 -16.70
N ALA A 152 2.06 -3.21 -16.48
CA ALA A 152 3.11 -3.35 -17.50
C ALA A 152 3.31 -4.80 -17.95
N VAL A 153 3.03 -5.77 -17.10
CA VAL A 153 3.09 -7.20 -17.44
C VAL A 153 1.71 -7.77 -17.85
N GLY A 154 0.72 -6.90 -18.05
CA GLY A 154 -0.60 -7.30 -18.56
C GLY A 154 -1.61 -7.73 -17.50
N HIS A 155 -1.35 -7.45 -16.23
CA HIS A 155 -2.20 -7.85 -15.12
C HIS A 155 -2.57 -6.66 -14.24
N PRO A 156 -3.55 -5.82 -14.66
CA PRO A 156 -3.93 -4.64 -13.89
C PRO A 156 -4.35 -4.99 -12.46
N THR A 157 -3.97 -4.13 -11.52
CA THR A 157 -4.34 -4.30 -10.12
C THR A 157 -5.83 -3.99 -9.90
N LEU A 158 -6.52 -4.93 -9.25
CA LEU A 158 -7.92 -4.78 -8.82
C LEU A 158 -8.02 -4.29 -7.38
N ARG A 159 -7.15 -4.80 -6.51
CA ARG A 159 -7.10 -4.46 -5.08
C ARG A 159 -5.65 -4.46 -4.62
N LEU A 160 -5.29 -3.47 -3.81
CA LEU A 160 -3.93 -3.32 -3.31
C LEU A 160 -3.97 -3.06 -1.81
N VAL A 161 -3.35 -3.95 -1.03
CA VAL A 161 -3.26 -3.85 0.42
C VAL A 161 -1.80 -3.88 0.83
N ARG A 162 -1.30 -2.80 1.44
CA ARG A 162 0.04 -2.81 2.02
C ARG A 162 -0.04 -3.50 3.37
N TRP A 163 0.54 -4.69 3.46
CA TRP A 163 0.51 -5.52 4.65
C TRP A 163 1.54 -5.11 5.69
N SER A 164 2.76 -4.81 5.25
CA SER A 164 3.84 -4.49 6.17
C SER A 164 4.86 -3.51 5.58
N ILE A 165 5.55 -2.83 6.47
CA ILE A 165 6.74 -2.00 6.18
C ILE A 165 7.79 -2.44 7.20
N GLY A 166 8.91 -3.03 6.73
CA GLY A 166 9.87 -3.64 7.66
C GLY A 166 9.19 -4.70 8.52
N ASP A 167 9.37 -4.60 9.82
CA ASP A 167 8.77 -5.54 10.78
C ASP A 167 7.37 -5.13 11.26
N TRP A 168 6.89 -3.95 10.88
CA TRP A 168 5.56 -3.48 11.28
C TRP A 168 4.50 -4.00 10.33
N THR A 169 3.42 -4.55 10.88
CA THR A 169 2.33 -5.14 10.12
C THR A 169 0.98 -4.62 10.58
N ILE A 170 -0.04 -4.80 9.74
CA ILE A 170 -1.44 -4.52 10.12
C ILE A 170 -2.12 -5.73 10.74
N GLU A 171 -1.39 -6.80 11.01
CA GLU A 171 -1.98 -8.00 11.60
C GLU A 171 -2.77 -7.65 12.86
N GLY A 172 -4.02 -8.12 12.95
CA GLY A 172 -4.91 -7.84 14.06
C GLY A 172 -5.63 -6.49 14.02
N LEU A 173 -5.34 -5.62 13.05
CA LEU A 173 -6.04 -4.35 12.87
C LEU A 173 -7.12 -4.47 11.80
N LYS A 174 -8.35 -4.12 12.16
CA LYS A 174 -9.45 -3.96 11.19
C LYS A 174 -9.32 -2.63 10.45
N PRO A 175 -9.96 -2.47 9.28
CA PRO A 175 -9.95 -1.18 8.58
C PRO A 175 -10.39 -0.03 9.49
N GLY A 176 -9.62 1.05 9.52
CA GLY A 176 -9.88 2.22 10.35
C GLY A 176 -9.33 2.12 11.77
N GLU A 177 -8.85 0.96 12.19
CA GLU A 177 -8.22 0.81 13.49
C GLU A 177 -6.74 1.18 13.46
N TRP A 178 -6.24 1.64 14.58
CA TRP A 178 -4.83 1.94 14.77
C TRP A 178 -4.35 1.55 16.16
N ARG A 179 -3.06 1.34 16.29
CA ARG A 179 -2.43 1.11 17.59
C ARG A 179 -1.11 1.87 17.66
N GLN A 180 -0.74 2.25 18.87
CA GLN A 180 0.57 2.81 19.15
C GLN A 180 1.51 1.70 19.58
N VAL A 181 2.72 1.71 19.05
CA VAL A 181 3.76 0.74 19.40
C VAL A 181 5.01 1.46 19.90
N PRO A 182 5.85 0.78 20.71
CA PRO A 182 7.13 1.35 21.11
C PRO A 182 8.05 1.48 19.90
N VAL A 183 8.92 2.49 19.96
CA VAL A 183 9.92 2.77 18.92
C VAL A 183 11.24 2.15 19.31
#